data_82d5370f82c1f65ff3450d13f6276f3b
#
_entry.id   82d5370f82c1f65ff3450d13f6276f3b
#
_cell.length_a   1.000
_cell.length_b   1.000
_cell.length_c   1.000
_cell.angle_alpha   90.00
_cell.angle_beta   90.00
_cell.angle_gamma   90.00
#
_symmetry.space_group_name_H-M   'P 1'
#
loop_
_entity.id
_entity.type
_entity.pdbx_description
1 polymer ?
#
loop_
_entity_poly.entity_id
_entity_poly.type
_entity_poly.pdbx_seq_one_letter_code
_entity_poly.pdbx_strand_id
1 'polypeptide(L)'
;MFSRFRIRDFDFKLVFMTIALAGIGIMVIGSAEPSLRNRQLAGAVAGAALMIIISFFNYSWIIRHNWIMYVVNLALLLAVKYLGSDGGGAQRWLELGGLRFQPSETAKILLILFFAQYIMKYKEKLNTVR
;
A
#
# COMPACT_ATOMS: atom_id res chain seq x y z
N MET A 1 9.43 -4.86 18.85
CA MET A 1 9.86 -6.26 18.87
C MET A 1 10.37 -6.60 17.49
N PHE A 2 11.65 -6.38 17.27
CA PHE A 2 12.30 -6.52 15.99
C PHE A 2 12.54 -8.00 15.70
N SER A 3 12.06 -8.48 14.56
CA SER A 3 12.49 -9.76 14.00
C SER A 3 14.00 -9.71 13.79
N ARG A 4 14.71 -10.83 14.00
CA ARG A 4 16.11 -10.94 13.58
C ARG A 4 16.13 -10.83 12.06
N PHE A 5 16.35 -9.60 11.57
CA PHE A 5 16.51 -9.32 10.16
C PHE A 5 17.76 -10.05 9.66
N ARG A 6 17.55 -11.06 8.84
CA ARG A 6 18.65 -11.73 8.12
C ARG A 6 18.70 -11.12 6.73
N ILE A 7 19.76 -10.42 6.42
CA ILE A 7 20.02 -9.86 5.07
C ILE A 7 19.89 -10.95 3.98
N ARG A 8 20.11 -12.22 4.34
CA ARG A 8 20.00 -13.37 3.46
C ARG A 8 18.56 -13.71 3.05
N ASP A 9 17.57 -13.27 3.84
CA ASP A 9 16.15 -13.51 3.59
C ASP A 9 15.50 -12.32 2.83
N PHE A 10 16.31 -11.30 2.47
CA PHE A 10 15.87 -10.13 1.74
C PHE A 10 15.84 -10.42 0.23
N ASP A 11 14.68 -10.25 -0.39
CA ASP A 11 14.49 -10.49 -1.82
C ASP A 11 14.98 -9.30 -2.65
N PHE A 12 16.28 -9.29 -2.93
CA PHE A 12 16.94 -8.26 -3.76
C PHE A 12 16.36 -8.20 -5.18
N LYS A 13 15.84 -9.33 -5.72
CA LYS A 13 15.25 -9.35 -7.06
C LYS A 13 13.96 -8.53 -7.08
N LEU A 14 13.11 -8.69 -6.06
CA LEU A 14 11.88 -7.91 -5.93
C LEU A 14 12.17 -6.41 -5.84
N VAL A 15 13.14 -6.02 -5.01
CA VAL A 15 13.55 -4.63 -4.85
C VAL A 15 14.09 -4.05 -6.16
N PHE A 16 14.96 -4.79 -6.84
CA PHE A 16 15.51 -4.37 -8.13
C PHE A 16 14.40 -4.18 -9.17
N MET A 17 13.48 -5.12 -9.29
CA MET A 17 12.35 -5.01 -10.22
C MET A 17 11.45 -3.81 -9.91
N THR A 18 11.19 -3.55 -8.63
CA THR A 18 10.38 -2.41 -8.19
C THR A 18 11.06 -1.09 -8.56
N ILE A 19 12.36 -0.95 -8.30
CA ILE A 19 13.13 0.25 -8.64
C ILE A 19 13.22 0.44 -10.16
N ALA A 20 13.46 -0.63 -10.91
CA ALA A 20 13.51 -0.59 -12.37
C ALA A 20 12.16 -0.13 -12.96
N LEU A 21 11.05 -0.69 -12.47
CA LEU A 21 9.72 -0.31 -12.91
C LEU A 21 9.38 1.15 -12.56
N ALA A 22 9.74 1.60 -11.36
CA ALA A 22 9.59 2.99 -10.95
C ALA A 22 10.44 3.94 -11.83
N GLY A 23 11.67 3.54 -12.16
CA GLY A 23 12.55 4.29 -13.07
C GLY A 23 11.95 4.45 -14.47
N ILE A 24 11.43 3.36 -15.04
CA ILE A 24 10.71 3.41 -16.33
C ILE A 24 9.51 4.34 -16.24
N GLY A 25 8.72 4.24 -15.17
CA GLY A 25 7.57 5.12 -14.93
C GLY A 25 7.94 6.60 -14.89
N ILE A 26 9.05 6.95 -14.22
CA ILE A 26 9.56 8.32 -14.15
C ILE A 26 9.97 8.82 -15.54
N MET A 27 10.62 7.99 -16.35
CA MET A 27 11.02 8.34 -17.72
C MET A 27 9.80 8.59 -18.60
N VAL A 28 8.82 7.70 -18.56
CA VAL A 28 7.58 7.80 -19.36
C VAL A 28 6.78 9.04 -18.97
N ILE A 29 6.57 9.26 -17.68
CA ILE A 29 5.83 10.44 -17.18
C ILE A 29 6.62 11.73 -17.50
N GLY A 30 7.94 11.70 -17.33
CA GLY A 30 8.78 12.86 -17.64
C GLY A 30 8.83 13.22 -19.12
N SER A 31 8.59 12.26 -20.05
CA SER A 31 8.49 12.53 -21.48
C SER A 31 7.12 13.06 -21.87
N ALA A 32 6.06 12.59 -21.19
CA ALA A 32 4.69 13.02 -21.46
C ALA A 32 4.37 14.41 -20.85
N GLU A 33 4.81 14.62 -19.60
CA GLU A 33 4.57 15.85 -18.84
C GLU A 33 5.79 16.16 -17.97
N PRO A 34 6.75 16.98 -18.46
CA PRO A 34 7.98 17.29 -17.76
C PRO A 34 7.79 17.92 -16.37
N SER A 35 6.68 18.65 -16.17
CA SER A 35 6.36 19.31 -14.90
C SER A 35 6.12 18.30 -13.77
N LEU A 36 5.65 17.10 -14.09
CA LEU A 36 5.36 16.04 -13.13
C LEU A 36 6.57 15.16 -12.78
N ARG A 37 7.66 15.24 -13.56
CA ARG A 37 8.85 14.41 -13.37
C ARG A 37 9.43 14.50 -11.95
N ASN A 38 9.61 15.72 -11.45
CA ASN A 38 10.19 15.93 -10.12
C ASN A 38 9.26 15.43 -9.00
N ARG A 39 7.96 15.60 -9.19
CA ARG A 39 6.94 15.07 -8.26
C ARG A 39 6.93 13.55 -8.23
N GLN A 40 7.04 12.93 -9.38
CA GLN A 40 7.11 11.47 -9.52
C GLN A 40 8.40 10.91 -8.91
N LEU A 41 9.53 11.57 -9.14
CA LEU A 41 10.82 11.21 -8.55
C LEU A 41 10.76 11.29 -7.00
N ALA A 42 10.23 12.38 -6.46
CA ALA A 42 10.05 12.53 -5.01
C ALA A 42 9.16 11.43 -4.43
N GLY A 43 8.05 11.09 -5.10
CA GLY A 43 7.17 10.00 -4.72
C GLY A 43 7.87 8.63 -4.75
N ALA A 44 8.68 8.35 -5.77
CA ALA A 44 9.43 7.11 -5.88
C ALA A 44 10.50 6.98 -4.78
N VAL A 45 11.21 8.06 -4.46
CA VAL A 45 12.19 8.08 -3.35
C VAL A 45 11.49 7.87 -2.01
N ALA A 46 10.39 8.57 -1.76
CA ALA A 46 9.61 8.39 -0.54
C ALA A 46 9.04 6.97 -0.42
N GLY A 47 8.53 6.41 -1.52
CA GLY A 47 8.04 5.03 -1.57
C GLY A 47 9.14 4.00 -1.31
N ALA A 48 10.33 4.18 -1.90
CA ALA A 48 11.49 3.33 -1.65
C ALA A 48 11.95 3.39 -0.18
N ALA A 49 11.99 4.60 0.40
CA ALA A 49 12.32 4.77 1.81
C ALA A 49 11.29 4.06 2.72
N LEU A 50 9.99 4.23 2.42
CA LEU A 50 8.91 3.57 3.16
C LEU A 50 8.98 2.03 3.02
N MET A 51 9.28 1.51 1.84
CA MET A 51 9.48 0.08 1.59
C MET A 51 10.60 -0.48 2.48
N ILE A 52 11.74 0.22 2.56
CA ILE A 52 12.85 -0.17 3.43
C ILE A 52 12.43 -0.14 4.90
N ILE A 53 11.77 0.93 5.35
CA ILE A 53 11.29 1.06 6.73
C ILE A 53 10.34 -0.10 7.09
N ILE A 54 9.36 -0.38 6.23
CA ILE A 54 8.37 -1.44 6.46
C ILE A 54 9.05 -2.82 6.50
N SER A 55 10.11 -3.05 5.71
CA SER A 55 10.82 -4.33 5.69
C SER A 55 11.48 -4.69 7.03
N PHE A 56 11.74 -3.72 7.89
CA PHE A 56 12.23 -3.95 9.27
C PHE A 56 11.13 -4.32 10.25
N PHE A 57 9.87 -4.10 9.92
CA PHE A 57 8.76 -4.43 10.81
C PHE A 57 8.37 -5.91 10.68
N ASN A 58 8.06 -6.51 11.83
CA ASN A 58 7.57 -7.87 11.84
C ASN A 58 6.11 -7.91 11.37
N TYR A 59 5.88 -8.45 10.18
CA TYR A 59 4.55 -8.60 9.59
C TYR A 59 3.58 -9.37 10.50
N SER A 60 4.07 -10.26 11.36
CA SER A 60 3.25 -11.02 12.30
C SER A 60 2.49 -10.13 13.29
N TRP A 61 3.05 -8.96 13.64
CA TRP A 61 2.34 -7.99 14.47
C TRP A 61 1.18 -7.34 13.70
N ILE A 62 1.42 -6.98 12.44
CA ILE A 62 0.43 -6.39 11.54
C ILE A 62 -0.74 -7.37 11.35
N ILE A 63 -0.42 -8.62 11.04
CA ILE A 63 -1.41 -9.68 10.81
C ILE A 63 -2.24 -9.97 12.08
N ARG A 64 -1.64 -9.94 13.26
CA ARG A 64 -2.34 -10.19 14.52
C ARG A 64 -3.44 -9.18 14.81
N HIS A 65 -3.30 -7.95 14.30
CA HIS A 65 -4.24 -6.85 14.47
C HIS A 65 -5.11 -6.63 13.23
N ASN A 66 -5.42 -7.69 12.49
CA ASN A 66 -6.19 -7.64 11.24
C ASN A 66 -7.56 -6.95 11.38
N TRP A 67 -8.22 -7.07 12.54
CA TRP A 67 -9.47 -6.41 12.82
C TRP A 67 -9.33 -4.88 12.84
N ILE A 68 -8.24 -4.37 13.39
CA ILE A 68 -7.94 -2.94 13.38
C ILE A 68 -7.77 -2.44 11.95
N MET A 69 -7.07 -3.22 11.09
CA MET A 69 -6.92 -2.89 9.67
C MET A 69 -8.26 -2.80 8.95
N TYR A 70 -9.19 -3.70 9.26
CA TYR A 70 -10.52 -3.68 8.68
C TYR A 70 -11.29 -2.42 9.10
N VAL A 71 -11.26 -2.07 10.39
CA VAL A 71 -11.92 -0.85 10.91
C VAL A 71 -11.29 0.42 10.31
N VAL A 72 -9.96 0.49 10.24
CA VAL A 72 -9.25 1.61 9.60
C VAL A 72 -9.63 1.72 8.13
N ASN A 73 -9.71 0.61 7.42
CA ASN A 73 -10.12 0.58 6.03
C ASN A 73 -11.54 1.14 5.84
N LEU A 74 -12.48 0.67 6.66
CA LEU A 74 -13.85 1.17 6.64
C LEU A 74 -13.92 2.66 6.95
N ALA A 75 -13.18 3.13 7.95
CA ALA A 75 -13.11 4.54 8.31
C ALA A 75 -12.55 5.40 7.16
N LEU A 76 -11.49 4.94 6.47
CA LEU A 76 -10.92 5.63 5.31
C LEU A 76 -11.92 5.73 4.15
N LEU A 77 -12.67 4.67 3.87
CA LEU A 77 -13.68 4.66 2.82
C LEU A 77 -14.87 5.57 3.16
N LEU A 78 -15.28 5.60 4.43
CA LEU A 78 -16.29 6.53 4.89
C LEU A 78 -15.81 7.98 4.86
N ALA A 79 -14.55 8.22 5.25
CA ALA A 79 -13.95 9.54 5.18
C ALA A 79 -13.95 10.09 3.75
N VAL A 80 -13.60 9.29 2.74
CA VAL A 80 -13.64 9.77 1.35
C VAL A 80 -15.05 10.02 0.86
N LYS A 81 -16.03 9.26 1.34
CA LYS A 81 -17.45 9.47 0.98
C LYS A 81 -17.99 10.81 1.48
N TYR A 82 -17.56 11.26 2.67
CA TYR A 82 -18.07 12.48 3.30
C TYR A 82 -17.17 13.71 3.13
N LEU A 83 -15.86 13.49 3.02
CA LEU A 83 -14.84 14.55 2.99
C LEU A 83 -14.05 14.57 1.68
N GLY A 84 -14.37 13.65 0.75
CA GLY A 84 -13.64 13.52 -0.50
C GLY A 84 -13.90 14.68 -1.48
N SER A 85 -12.88 15.03 -2.23
CA SER A 85 -12.98 15.95 -3.36
C SER A 85 -13.35 15.20 -4.64
N ASP A 86 -14.08 15.88 -5.53
CA ASP A 86 -14.54 15.32 -6.79
C ASP A 86 -13.37 15.12 -7.77
N GLY A 87 -13.30 13.91 -8.31
CA GLY A 87 -12.39 13.57 -9.39
C GLY A 87 -13.12 12.81 -10.49
N GLY A 88 -13.58 13.50 -11.54
CA GLY A 88 -14.27 12.89 -12.67
C GLY A 88 -15.68 12.35 -12.36
N GLY A 89 -16.46 13.07 -11.55
CA GLY A 89 -17.87 12.74 -11.26
C GLY A 89 -18.10 11.82 -10.05
N ALA A 90 -17.05 11.52 -9.27
CA ALA A 90 -17.18 10.80 -8.02
C ALA A 90 -16.13 11.27 -7.00
N GLN A 91 -16.52 11.29 -5.73
CA GLN A 91 -15.63 11.60 -4.63
C GLN A 91 -14.66 10.44 -4.40
N ARG A 92 -13.39 10.61 -4.77
CA ARG A 92 -12.38 9.55 -4.73
C ARG A 92 -11.08 9.95 -4.04
N TRP A 93 -10.88 11.24 -3.82
CA TRP A 93 -9.63 11.80 -3.36
C TRP A 93 -9.79 12.50 -2.02
N LEU A 94 -8.87 12.26 -1.10
CA LEU A 94 -8.69 13.08 0.08
C LEU A 94 -7.52 14.04 -0.16
N GLU A 95 -7.75 15.32 0.02
CA GLU A 95 -6.70 16.35 -0.08
C GLU A 95 -6.17 16.66 1.31
N LEU A 96 -4.94 16.26 1.55
CA LEU A 96 -4.22 16.47 2.81
C LEU A 96 -2.98 17.32 2.53
N GLY A 97 -3.04 18.61 2.85
CA GLY A 97 -1.87 19.50 2.75
C GLY A 97 -1.26 19.59 1.35
N GLY A 98 -2.08 19.58 0.28
CA GLY A 98 -1.62 19.63 -1.11
C GLY A 98 -1.24 18.27 -1.72
N LEU A 99 -1.31 17.20 -0.94
CA LEU A 99 -1.19 15.82 -1.43
C LEU A 99 -2.58 15.25 -1.67
N ARG A 100 -2.78 14.67 -2.86
CA ARG A 100 -3.98 13.90 -3.17
C ARG A 100 -3.76 12.45 -2.82
N PHE A 101 -4.54 11.95 -1.87
CA PHE A 101 -4.52 10.58 -1.42
C PHE A 101 -5.82 9.88 -1.83
N GLN A 102 -5.68 8.70 -2.44
CA GLN A 102 -6.83 7.89 -2.83
C GLN A 102 -7.02 6.72 -1.85
N PRO A 103 -7.97 6.78 -0.92
CA PRO A 103 -8.17 5.73 0.08
C PRO A 103 -8.44 4.35 -0.49
N SER A 104 -9.05 4.25 -1.68
CA SER A 104 -9.30 2.96 -2.33
C SER A 104 -8.04 2.18 -2.69
N GLU A 105 -6.91 2.85 -2.94
CA GLU A 105 -5.64 2.16 -3.20
C GLU A 105 -5.11 1.50 -1.92
N THR A 106 -5.16 2.22 -0.80
CA THR A 106 -4.80 1.66 0.51
C THR A 106 -5.79 0.57 0.95
N ALA A 107 -7.08 0.76 0.66
CA ALA A 107 -8.12 -0.19 0.98
C ALA A 107 -7.86 -1.57 0.34
N LYS A 108 -7.42 -1.62 -0.90
CA LYS A 108 -7.07 -2.88 -1.58
C LYS A 108 -5.99 -3.65 -0.81
N ILE A 109 -4.93 -2.96 -0.39
CA ILE A 109 -3.82 -3.58 0.37
C ILE A 109 -4.32 -4.12 1.72
N LEU A 110 -5.08 -3.31 2.45
CA LEU A 110 -5.62 -3.69 3.76
C LEU A 110 -6.58 -4.87 3.65
N LEU A 111 -7.42 -4.93 2.61
CA LEU A 111 -8.32 -6.06 2.36
C LEU A 111 -7.56 -7.33 2.01
N ILE A 112 -6.53 -7.26 1.19
CA ILE A 112 -5.69 -8.42 0.86
C ILE A 112 -5.07 -9.00 2.15
N LEU A 113 -4.50 -8.16 3.00
CA LEU A 113 -3.91 -8.59 4.26
C LEU A 113 -4.95 -9.19 5.22
N PHE A 114 -6.13 -8.56 5.31
CA PHE A 114 -7.23 -9.05 6.13
C PHE A 114 -7.70 -10.43 5.67
N PHE A 115 -8.00 -10.61 4.38
CA PHE A 115 -8.47 -11.87 3.85
C PHE A 115 -7.41 -12.96 3.89
N ALA A 116 -6.14 -12.64 3.62
CA ALA A 116 -5.05 -13.60 3.75
C ALA A 116 -5.00 -14.18 5.16
N GLN A 117 -5.08 -13.32 6.18
CA GLN A 117 -5.10 -13.75 7.58
C GLN A 117 -6.37 -14.54 7.92
N TYR A 118 -7.52 -14.08 7.44
CA TYR A 118 -8.79 -14.76 7.68
C TYR A 118 -8.78 -16.18 7.12
N ILE A 119 -8.33 -16.35 5.88
CA ILE A 119 -8.21 -17.65 5.22
C ILE A 119 -7.21 -18.54 5.97
N MET A 120 -6.05 -18.01 6.36
CA MET A 120 -5.06 -18.77 7.12
C MET A 120 -5.61 -19.26 8.46
N LYS A 121 -6.36 -18.42 9.16
CA LYS A 121 -6.94 -18.75 10.48
C LYS A 121 -8.06 -19.78 10.40
N TYR A 122 -8.88 -19.74 9.35
CA TYR A 122 -10.05 -20.59 9.20
C TYR A 122 -9.90 -21.67 8.12
N LYS A 123 -8.69 -21.91 7.64
CA LYS A 123 -8.38 -22.85 6.55
C LYS A 123 -9.07 -24.20 6.70
N GLU A 124 -9.04 -24.80 7.90
CA GLU A 124 -9.65 -26.10 8.16
C GLU A 124 -11.17 -26.07 8.07
N LYS A 125 -11.81 -24.98 8.54
CA LYS A 125 -13.26 -24.81 8.47
C LYS A 125 -13.75 -24.50 7.06
N LEU A 126 -12.97 -23.74 6.28
CA LEU A 126 -13.29 -23.39 4.90
C LEU A 126 -13.18 -24.59 3.95
N ASN A 127 -12.33 -25.56 4.28
CA ASN A 127 -12.15 -26.78 3.47
C ASN A 127 -13.23 -27.84 3.74
N THR A 128 -14.14 -27.60 4.67
CA THR A 128 -15.22 -28.56 5.07
C THR A 128 -16.57 -28.25 4.42
N VAL A 129 -16.63 -27.27 3.53
CA VAL A 129 -17.83 -27.01 2.72
C VAL A 129 -17.85 -28.01 1.58
N ARG A 130 -18.50 -29.16 1.85
CA ARG A 130 -18.97 -30.11 0.84
C ARG A 130 -20.35 -29.71 0.37
#